data_3671f46111811916ecd3e5644318baa7
#
_entry.id   3671f46111811916ecd3e5644318baa7
#
_cell.length_a   1.000
_cell.length_b   1.000
_cell.length_c   1.000
_cell.angle_alpha   90.00
_cell.angle_beta   90.00
_cell.angle_gamma   90.00
#
_symmetry.space_group_name_H-M   'P 1'
#
loop_
_entity.id
_entity.type
_entity.pdbx_description
1 polymer ?
#
loop_
_entity_poly.entity_id
_entity_poly.type
_entity_poly.pdbx_seq_one_letter_code
_entity_poly.pdbx_strand_id
1 'polypeptide(L)'
;RLQVEHPVTEGVTGLDLVEWQLRVARGEPLPLRQDEVQLRGHAIEVRLCAESPTDDFLPGSGTIVDWSVPPGIRCDHALRAGAEVPAWYDSMVAKLIAHAPTREQCIDQLAAAVDRTVLLGLQSNRAFLGRLLRHESFRAGLDVSTAFIPTQFRAAETRQPQPDAKPAEPQVAKLVADKTVMPPSATSCVIPAEVQAAAPDFRFGMLTGFGPEEDFAYP
;
A
#
# COMPACT_ATOMS: atom_id res chain seq x y z
N ARG A 1 -10.61 15.73 -3.27
CA ARG A 1 -9.57 14.75 -3.60
C ARG A 1 -9.71 13.53 -2.72
N LEU A 2 -9.66 12.32 -3.29
CA LEU A 2 -9.64 11.09 -2.53
C LEU A 2 -8.24 10.90 -1.89
N GLN A 3 -8.19 10.51 -0.62
CA GLN A 3 -6.93 10.27 0.08
C GLN A 3 -6.39 8.87 -0.24
N VAL A 4 -5.07 8.67 -0.08
CA VAL A 4 -4.42 7.38 -0.33
C VAL A 4 -5.02 6.29 0.57
N GLU A 5 -5.34 6.64 1.81
CA GLU A 5 -5.88 5.75 2.85
C GLU A 5 -7.40 5.47 2.74
N HIS A 6 -8.08 5.91 1.67
CA HIS A 6 -9.51 5.62 1.47
C HIS A 6 -9.89 4.13 1.56
N PRO A 7 -9.03 3.17 1.20
CA PRO A 7 -9.33 1.75 1.34
C PRO A 7 -9.66 1.32 2.78
N VAL A 8 -9.16 2.04 3.79
CA VAL A 8 -9.54 1.78 5.19
C VAL A 8 -11.03 2.09 5.41
N THR A 9 -11.51 3.24 4.91
CA THR A 9 -12.93 3.59 4.95
C THR A 9 -13.77 2.59 4.17
N GLU A 10 -13.34 2.20 2.97
CA GLU A 10 -14.01 1.19 2.15
C GLU A 10 -14.09 -0.15 2.89
N GLY A 11 -13.00 -0.58 3.55
CA GLY A 11 -12.95 -1.81 4.31
C GLY A 11 -13.97 -1.86 5.44
N VAL A 12 -14.13 -0.79 6.22
CA VAL A 12 -15.04 -0.77 7.37
C VAL A 12 -16.49 -0.43 7.01
N THR A 13 -16.74 0.22 5.86
CA THR A 13 -18.09 0.61 5.43
C THR A 13 -18.68 -0.34 4.38
N GLY A 14 -17.84 -1.06 3.65
CA GLY A 14 -18.25 -1.87 2.50
C GLY A 14 -18.62 -1.03 1.27
N LEU A 15 -18.20 0.24 1.21
CA LEU A 15 -18.48 1.17 0.13
C LEU A 15 -17.30 1.25 -0.85
N ASP A 16 -17.58 1.51 -2.12
CA ASP A 16 -16.57 1.87 -3.12
C ASP A 16 -16.61 3.39 -3.33
N LEU A 17 -15.63 4.09 -2.74
CA LEU A 17 -15.60 5.55 -2.79
C LEU A 17 -15.19 6.09 -4.16
N VAL A 18 -14.43 5.31 -4.95
CA VAL A 18 -14.07 5.68 -6.32
C VAL A 18 -15.30 5.59 -7.21
N GLU A 19 -16.07 4.51 -7.10
CA GLU A 19 -17.35 4.38 -7.83
C GLU A 19 -18.29 5.53 -7.47
N TRP A 20 -18.40 5.89 -6.19
CA TRP A 20 -19.24 7.00 -5.76
C TRP A 20 -18.82 8.33 -6.36
N GLN A 21 -17.52 8.61 -6.44
CA GLN A 21 -17.04 9.82 -7.12
C GLN A 21 -17.47 9.86 -8.59
N LEU A 22 -17.41 8.74 -9.30
CA LEU A 22 -17.85 8.65 -10.69
C LEU A 22 -19.36 8.84 -10.83
N ARG A 23 -20.17 8.26 -9.95
CA ARG A 23 -21.62 8.43 -9.94
C ARG A 23 -22.02 9.88 -9.66
N VAL A 24 -21.42 10.50 -8.65
CA VAL A 24 -21.66 11.92 -8.32
C VAL A 24 -21.26 12.83 -9.47
N ALA A 25 -20.12 12.56 -10.12
CA ALA A 25 -19.69 13.32 -11.30
C ALA A 25 -20.67 13.20 -12.49
N ARG A 26 -21.45 12.13 -12.57
CA ARG A 26 -22.54 11.96 -13.54
C ARG A 26 -23.83 12.66 -13.14
N GLY A 27 -23.88 13.29 -11.98
CA GLY A 27 -25.09 13.93 -11.44
C GLY A 27 -26.05 12.97 -10.72
N GLU A 28 -25.61 11.74 -10.42
CA GLU A 28 -26.40 10.79 -9.64
C GLU A 28 -26.47 11.22 -8.16
N PRO A 29 -27.59 11.01 -7.47
CA PRO A 29 -27.66 11.23 -6.03
C PRO A 29 -26.77 10.25 -5.28
N LEU A 30 -26.37 10.61 -4.05
CA LEU A 30 -25.66 9.69 -3.17
C LEU A 30 -26.50 8.42 -2.93
N PRO A 31 -25.94 7.21 -3.03
CA PRO A 31 -26.69 5.96 -2.92
C PRO A 31 -27.15 5.66 -1.48
N LEU A 32 -26.55 6.32 -0.48
CA LEU A 32 -26.92 6.16 0.93
C LEU A 32 -27.04 7.52 1.62
N ARG A 33 -27.90 7.57 2.64
CA ARG A 33 -27.96 8.67 3.59
C ARG A 33 -26.91 8.47 4.68
N GLN A 34 -26.59 9.54 5.41
CA GLN A 34 -25.56 9.49 6.45
C GLN A 34 -25.89 8.50 7.59
N ASP A 35 -27.16 8.37 7.93
CA ASP A 35 -27.66 7.47 8.98
C ASP A 35 -27.69 5.98 8.55
N GLU A 36 -27.52 5.70 7.26
CA GLU A 36 -27.46 4.34 6.72
C GLU A 36 -26.02 3.79 6.66
N VAL A 37 -25.02 4.65 6.83
CA VAL A 37 -23.61 4.22 6.84
C VAL A 37 -23.30 3.43 8.12
N GLN A 38 -22.85 2.19 7.95
CA GLN A 38 -22.47 1.31 9.05
C GLN A 38 -20.98 1.04 9.05
N LEU A 39 -20.35 1.11 10.22
CA LEU A 39 -18.96 0.72 10.40
C LEU A 39 -18.89 -0.71 10.95
N ARG A 40 -18.08 -1.56 10.29
CA ARG A 40 -17.93 -2.98 10.65
C ARG A 40 -16.45 -3.36 10.75
N GLY A 41 -16.06 -3.91 11.88
CA GLY A 41 -14.70 -4.38 12.11
C GLY A 41 -13.67 -3.26 12.13
N HIS A 42 -12.46 -3.62 11.77
CA HIS A 42 -11.29 -2.74 11.72
C HIS A 42 -10.54 -2.95 10.41
N ALA A 43 -10.08 -1.87 9.80
CA ALA A 43 -9.21 -1.93 8.64
C ALA A 43 -7.92 -1.16 8.89
N ILE A 44 -6.82 -1.68 8.37
CA ILE A 44 -5.49 -1.05 8.46
C ILE A 44 -4.84 -1.15 7.09
N GLU A 45 -4.27 -0.03 6.65
CA GLU A 45 -3.49 0.06 5.42
C GLU A 45 -2.04 0.37 5.74
N VAL A 46 -1.13 -0.22 4.98
CA VAL A 46 0.27 0.19 4.93
C VAL A 46 0.65 0.54 3.49
N ARG A 47 1.47 1.59 3.34
CA ARG A 47 2.05 1.99 2.07
C ARG A 47 3.40 1.31 1.90
N LEU A 48 3.50 0.39 0.94
CA LEU A 48 4.77 -0.20 0.54
C LEU A 48 5.48 0.78 -0.39
N CYS A 49 6.64 1.26 0.05
CA CYS A 49 7.41 2.28 -0.66
C CYS A 49 8.78 1.74 -1.04
N ALA A 50 9.28 2.15 -2.21
CA ALA A 50 10.66 1.94 -2.65
C ALA A 50 11.57 2.94 -1.91
N GLU A 51 11.90 2.66 -0.66
CA GLU A 51 12.64 3.53 0.26
C GLU A 51 13.60 2.74 1.12
N SER A 52 14.68 3.41 1.56
CA SER A 52 15.62 2.89 2.55
C SER A 52 15.30 3.47 3.93
N PRO A 53 14.64 2.73 4.85
CA PRO A 53 14.37 3.22 6.21
C PRO A 53 15.63 3.52 7.02
N THR A 54 16.75 2.87 6.70
CA THR A 54 18.04 3.10 7.36
C THR A 54 18.73 4.40 6.92
N ASP A 55 18.37 4.89 5.74
CA ASP A 55 18.92 6.11 5.14
C ASP A 55 17.87 7.23 5.13
N ASP A 56 17.18 7.39 6.23
CA ASP A 56 16.14 8.41 6.45
C ASP A 56 15.02 8.38 5.41
N PHE A 57 14.61 7.18 5.00
CA PHE A 57 13.58 6.93 3.98
C PHE A 57 13.92 7.52 2.60
N LEU A 58 15.22 7.52 2.27
CA LEU A 58 15.66 7.94 0.94
C LEU A 58 14.96 7.10 -0.13
N PRO A 59 14.27 7.73 -1.10
CA PRO A 59 13.65 7.04 -2.21
C PRO A 59 14.67 6.28 -3.06
N GLY A 60 14.30 5.06 -3.48
CA GLY A 60 15.08 4.21 -4.36
C GLY A 60 14.39 4.00 -5.70
N SER A 61 15.15 3.57 -6.69
CA SER A 61 14.68 3.17 -8.01
C SER A 61 15.29 1.83 -8.39
N GLY A 62 14.71 1.15 -9.36
CA GLY A 62 15.24 -0.12 -9.85
C GLY A 62 14.22 -0.92 -10.66
N THR A 63 14.67 -2.05 -11.18
CA THR A 63 13.81 -2.98 -11.91
C THR A 63 13.30 -4.06 -10.97
N ILE A 64 11.99 -4.30 -10.97
CA ILE A 64 11.36 -5.36 -10.20
C ILE A 64 11.78 -6.71 -10.78
N VAL A 65 12.48 -7.50 -9.98
CA VAL A 65 12.89 -8.86 -10.35
C VAL A 65 11.76 -9.84 -10.08
N ASP A 66 11.12 -9.72 -8.92
CA ASP A 66 9.98 -10.56 -8.54
C ASP A 66 9.01 -9.80 -7.65
N TRP A 67 7.72 -10.10 -7.81
CA TRP A 67 6.63 -9.50 -7.06
C TRP A 67 5.54 -10.52 -6.77
N SER A 68 5.22 -10.70 -5.50
CA SER A 68 4.04 -11.45 -5.10
C SER A 68 3.48 -10.99 -3.76
N VAL A 69 2.17 -11.13 -3.60
CA VAL A 69 1.43 -10.82 -2.37
C VAL A 69 0.64 -12.06 -1.96
N PRO A 70 0.65 -12.42 -0.67
CA PRO A 70 -0.13 -13.56 -0.20
C PRO A 70 -1.63 -13.29 -0.33
N PRO A 71 -2.45 -14.34 -0.53
CA PRO A 71 -3.90 -14.20 -0.52
C PRO A 71 -4.43 -13.81 0.86
N GLY A 72 -5.66 -13.28 0.89
CA GLY A 72 -6.39 -12.96 2.13
C GLY A 72 -6.30 -11.51 2.56
N ILE A 73 -5.62 -10.65 1.81
CA ILE A 73 -5.65 -9.19 1.98
C ILE A 73 -5.95 -8.52 0.64
N ARG A 74 -6.42 -7.28 0.70
CA ARG A 74 -6.48 -6.42 -0.48
C ARG A 74 -5.10 -5.83 -0.75
N CYS A 75 -4.70 -5.83 -2.02
CA CYS A 75 -3.49 -5.16 -2.47
C CYS A 75 -3.79 -4.32 -3.70
N ASP A 76 -3.57 -3.01 -3.59
CA ASP A 76 -3.71 -2.08 -4.71
C ASP A 76 -2.31 -1.75 -5.23
N HIS A 77 -1.99 -2.17 -6.46
CA HIS A 77 -0.67 -2.00 -7.07
C HIS A 77 -0.72 -2.04 -8.61
N ALA A 78 0.37 -1.59 -9.25
CA ALA A 78 0.60 -1.77 -10.68
C ALA A 78 1.92 -2.55 -10.96
N LEU A 79 2.47 -3.22 -9.95
CA LEU A 79 3.74 -3.91 -10.03
C LEU A 79 3.67 -5.19 -10.87
N ARG A 80 4.74 -5.46 -11.61
CA ARG A 80 4.97 -6.72 -12.33
C ARG A 80 6.47 -6.97 -12.46
N ALA A 81 6.88 -8.21 -12.56
CA ALA A 81 8.27 -8.56 -12.85
C ALA A 81 8.72 -7.89 -14.18
N GLY A 82 9.91 -7.32 -14.18
CA GLY A 82 10.48 -6.58 -15.30
C GLY A 82 10.03 -5.12 -15.40
N ALA A 83 9.08 -4.65 -14.55
CA ALA A 83 8.72 -3.24 -14.52
C ALA A 83 9.82 -2.40 -13.85
N GLU A 84 10.02 -1.20 -14.36
CA GLU A 84 10.95 -0.23 -13.78
C GLU A 84 10.21 0.70 -12.81
N VAL A 85 10.79 0.91 -11.63
CA VAL A 85 10.37 1.94 -10.67
C VAL A 85 11.33 3.11 -10.81
N PRO A 86 10.92 4.21 -11.46
CA PRO A 86 11.79 5.34 -11.72
C PRO A 86 11.89 6.25 -10.49
N ALA A 87 12.96 7.05 -10.43
CA ALA A 87 13.19 8.02 -9.35
C ALA A 87 12.35 9.32 -9.48
N TRP A 88 11.56 9.45 -10.55
CA TRP A 88 10.85 10.71 -10.88
C TRP A 88 9.50 10.86 -10.21
N TYR A 89 8.94 9.77 -9.66
CA TYR A 89 7.63 9.72 -9.05
C TYR A 89 7.74 9.42 -7.56
N ASP A 90 6.60 9.49 -6.87
CA ASP A 90 6.48 9.06 -5.48
C ASP A 90 6.99 7.63 -5.29
N SER A 91 7.65 7.38 -4.16
CA SER A 91 8.24 6.08 -3.82
C SER A 91 7.21 4.98 -3.55
N MET A 92 5.93 5.32 -3.36
CA MET A 92 4.87 4.36 -3.07
C MET A 92 4.61 3.45 -4.27
N VAL A 93 4.79 2.15 -4.09
CA VAL A 93 4.64 1.14 -5.15
C VAL A 93 3.43 0.23 -4.96
N ALA A 94 2.94 0.10 -3.75
CA ALA A 94 1.73 -0.68 -3.46
C ALA A 94 1.09 -0.24 -2.13
N LYS A 95 -0.19 -0.59 -1.95
CA LYS A 95 -0.91 -0.52 -0.69
C LYS A 95 -1.32 -1.93 -0.29
N LEU A 96 -1.08 -2.31 0.95
CA LEU A 96 -1.54 -3.56 1.53
C LEU A 96 -2.58 -3.23 2.59
N ILE A 97 -3.77 -3.80 2.47
CA ILE A 97 -4.92 -3.49 3.30
C ILE A 97 -5.49 -4.78 3.88
N ALA A 98 -5.62 -4.82 5.21
CA ALA A 98 -6.32 -5.88 5.91
C ALA A 98 -7.63 -5.35 6.51
N HIS A 99 -8.62 -6.22 6.62
CA HIS A 99 -9.88 -5.97 7.31
C HIS A 99 -10.21 -7.20 8.15
N ALA A 100 -10.53 -6.99 9.43
CA ALA A 100 -10.86 -8.08 10.36
C ALA A 100 -11.89 -7.60 11.40
N PRO A 101 -12.55 -8.52 12.12
CA PRO A 101 -13.50 -8.17 13.19
C PRO A 101 -12.90 -7.32 14.31
N THR A 102 -11.62 -7.55 14.66
CA THR A 102 -10.95 -6.80 15.72
C THR A 102 -9.66 -6.15 15.20
N ARG A 103 -9.21 -5.08 15.89
CA ARG A 103 -7.95 -4.41 15.58
C ARG A 103 -6.77 -5.37 15.66
N GLU A 104 -6.70 -6.20 16.67
CA GLU A 104 -5.62 -7.16 16.87
C GLU A 104 -5.53 -8.16 15.71
N GLN A 105 -6.65 -8.78 15.34
CA GLN A 105 -6.71 -9.69 14.19
C GLN A 105 -6.31 -9.00 12.88
N CYS A 106 -6.74 -7.75 12.71
CA CYS A 106 -6.39 -6.94 11.54
C CYS A 106 -4.87 -6.70 11.47
N ILE A 107 -4.23 -6.36 12.60
CA ILE A 107 -2.78 -6.18 12.69
C ILE A 107 -2.05 -7.48 12.40
N ASP A 108 -2.46 -8.59 12.99
CA ASP A 108 -1.80 -9.89 12.82
C ASP A 108 -1.89 -10.37 11.37
N GLN A 109 -3.06 -10.21 10.74
CA GLN A 109 -3.27 -10.54 9.34
C GLN A 109 -2.37 -9.69 8.42
N LEU A 110 -2.33 -8.37 8.65
CA LEU A 110 -1.52 -7.46 7.85
C LEU A 110 -0.03 -7.70 8.05
N ALA A 111 0.42 -7.90 9.29
CA ALA A 111 1.82 -8.18 9.59
C ALA A 111 2.29 -9.48 8.94
N ALA A 112 1.48 -10.54 9.01
CA ALA A 112 1.77 -11.80 8.34
C ALA A 112 1.80 -11.65 6.81
N ALA A 113 0.95 -10.80 6.25
CA ALA A 113 0.93 -10.52 4.81
C ALA A 113 2.17 -9.72 4.39
N VAL A 114 2.57 -8.69 5.14
CA VAL A 114 3.79 -7.91 4.90
C VAL A 114 5.03 -8.81 4.91
N ASP A 115 5.13 -9.73 5.86
CA ASP A 115 6.28 -10.66 5.93
C ASP A 115 6.37 -11.59 4.71
N ARG A 116 5.23 -12.05 4.20
CA ARG A 116 5.17 -12.96 3.06
C ARG A 116 5.15 -12.25 1.70
N THR A 117 5.00 -10.94 1.68
CA THR A 117 5.08 -10.16 0.44
C THR A 117 6.50 -10.20 -0.10
N VAL A 118 6.64 -10.53 -1.36
CA VAL A 118 7.92 -10.54 -2.08
C VAL A 118 8.02 -9.31 -2.95
N LEU A 119 9.08 -8.53 -2.78
CA LEU A 119 9.47 -7.44 -3.66
C LEU A 119 10.99 -7.47 -3.79
N LEU A 120 11.47 -7.94 -4.94
CA LEU A 120 12.89 -8.08 -5.24
C LEU A 120 13.29 -7.14 -6.37
N GLY A 121 14.55 -6.67 -6.33
CA GLY A 121 15.15 -5.82 -7.34
C GLY A 121 15.34 -4.36 -6.90
N LEU A 122 14.71 -3.97 -5.78
CA LEU A 122 14.89 -2.64 -5.18
C LEU A 122 14.73 -2.72 -3.65
N GLN A 123 15.25 -1.71 -2.96
CA GLN A 123 15.01 -1.55 -1.53
C GLN A 123 13.59 -1.11 -1.27
N SER A 124 13.02 -1.54 -0.14
CA SER A 124 11.70 -1.13 0.28
C SER A 124 11.59 -1.02 1.81
N ASN A 125 10.57 -0.30 2.25
CA ASN A 125 10.24 -0.16 3.67
C ASN A 125 9.53 -1.38 4.27
N ARG A 126 9.43 -2.52 3.55
CA ARG A 126 8.67 -3.71 3.96
C ARG A 126 9.04 -4.22 5.37
N ALA A 127 10.34 -4.39 5.63
CA ALA A 127 10.80 -4.86 6.94
C ALA A 127 10.48 -3.88 8.07
N PHE A 128 10.58 -2.58 7.78
CA PHE A 128 10.18 -1.52 8.70
C PHE A 128 8.68 -1.60 9.03
N LEU A 129 7.81 -1.77 8.03
CA LEU A 129 6.37 -1.93 8.22
C LEU A 129 6.02 -3.14 9.09
N GLY A 130 6.71 -4.28 8.87
CA GLY A 130 6.54 -5.48 9.68
C GLY A 130 6.88 -5.25 11.17
N ARG A 131 7.94 -4.50 11.47
CA ARG A 131 8.29 -4.11 12.84
C ARG A 131 7.29 -3.12 13.44
N LEU A 132 6.89 -2.11 12.66
CA LEU A 132 5.91 -1.09 13.08
C LEU A 132 4.59 -1.73 13.51
N LEU A 133 4.06 -2.64 12.71
CA LEU A 133 2.80 -3.34 13.01
C LEU A 133 2.89 -4.17 14.30
N ARG A 134 4.08 -4.62 14.68
CA ARG A 134 4.31 -5.40 15.91
C ARG A 134 4.66 -4.55 17.12
N HIS A 135 4.86 -3.24 16.93
CA HIS A 135 5.20 -2.35 18.04
C HIS A 135 4.07 -2.32 19.08
N GLU A 136 4.42 -2.46 20.36
CA GLU A 136 3.44 -2.60 21.46
C GLU A 136 2.44 -1.44 21.49
N SER A 137 2.92 -0.21 21.46
CA SER A 137 2.05 0.97 21.47
C SER A 137 1.13 1.04 20.24
N PHE A 138 1.63 0.63 19.05
CA PHE A 138 0.80 0.56 17.85
C PHE A 138 -0.30 -0.49 17.98
N ARG A 139 0.04 -1.67 18.51
CA ARG A 139 -0.93 -2.75 18.74
C ARG A 139 -1.99 -2.33 19.76
N ALA A 140 -1.58 -1.69 20.85
CA ALA A 140 -2.48 -1.19 21.87
C ALA A 140 -3.35 0.01 21.40
N GLY A 141 -2.99 0.64 20.27
CA GLY A 141 -3.69 1.84 19.78
C GLY A 141 -3.41 3.09 20.63
N LEU A 142 -2.31 3.09 21.38
CA LEU A 142 -1.93 4.21 22.24
C LEU A 142 -1.08 5.21 21.46
N ASP A 143 -1.44 6.49 21.55
CA ASP A 143 -0.71 7.61 20.96
C ASP A 143 -0.38 7.46 19.45
N VAL A 144 -1.20 6.70 18.72
CA VAL A 144 -1.04 6.49 17.27
C VAL A 144 -1.47 7.77 16.55
N SER A 145 -0.47 8.57 16.21
CA SER A 145 -0.63 9.83 15.49
C SER A 145 0.42 9.96 14.39
N THR A 146 0.38 11.03 13.61
CA THR A 146 1.42 11.34 12.60
C THR A 146 2.81 11.50 13.20
N ALA A 147 2.91 11.80 14.51
CA ALA A 147 4.17 11.90 15.25
C ALA A 147 4.66 10.54 15.79
N PHE A 148 3.91 9.46 15.67
CA PHE A 148 4.24 8.15 16.25
C PHE A 148 5.62 7.65 15.82
N ILE A 149 5.90 7.66 14.53
CA ILE A 149 7.18 7.16 13.99
C ILE A 149 8.37 7.95 14.55
N PRO A 150 8.43 9.30 14.45
CA PRO A 150 9.58 10.03 14.93
C PRO A 150 9.74 10.03 16.45
N THR A 151 8.65 9.91 17.21
CA THR A 151 8.70 10.07 18.69
C THR A 151 8.86 8.75 19.43
N GLN A 152 8.17 7.71 19.00
CA GLN A 152 8.12 6.44 19.71
C GLN A 152 8.87 5.31 19.00
N PHE A 153 8.71 5.20 17.70
CA PHE A 153 9.26 4.07 16.97
C PHE A 153 10.74 4.24 16.65
N ARG A 154 11.17 5.38 16.09
CA ARG A 154 12.59 5.65 15.81
C ARG A 154 13.45 5.69 17.08
N ALA A 155 12.93 6.23 18.17
CA ALA A 155 13.65 6.27 19.44
C ALA A 155 13.91 4.87 20.02
N ALA A 156 13.07 3.90 19.74
CA ALA A 156 13.25 2.51 20.13
C ALA A 156 14.24 1.77 19.19
N GLU A 157 14.22 2.07 17.90
CA GLU A 157 15.14 1.46 16.91
C GLU A 157 16.60 1.84 17.12
N THR A 158 16.88 3.06 17.52
CA THR A 158 18.25 3.52 17.84
C THR A 158 18.87 2.76 19.03
N ARG A 159 18.08 2.01 19.79
CA ARG A 159 18.54 1.20 20.93
C ARG A 159 18.78 -0.26 20.60
N GLN A 160 18.35 -0.74 19.41
CA GLN A 160 18.59 -2.12 19.00
C GLN A 160 19.78 -2.16 18.03
N PRO A 161 20.82 -2.99 18.31
CA PRO A 161 21.87 -3.20 17.32
C PRO A 161 21.24 -3.84 16.08
N GLN A 162 21.37 -3.18 14.93
CA GLN A 162 21.01 -3.80 13.65
C GLN A 162 21.84 -5.06 13.46
N PRO A 163 21.25 -6.21 13.16
CA PRO A 163 22.03 -7.32 12.65
C PRO A 163 22.63 -6.85 11.31
N ASP A 164 23.95 -6.94 11.20
CA ASP A 164 24.71 -6.60 10.00
C ASP A 164 24.10 -7.29 8.78
N ALA A 165 23.19 -6.60 8.10
CA ALA A 165 22.59 -7.05 6.86
C ALA A 165 23.59 -6.81 5.72
N LYS A 166 24.60 -7.69 5.63
CA LYS A 166 25.36 -7.84 4.41
C LYS A 166 24.40 -8.36 3.32
N PRO A 167 24.33 -7.73 2.15
CA PRO A 167 23.45 -8.23 1.08
C PRO A 167 23.87 -9.65 0.73
N ALA A 168 22.99 -10.60 0.92
CA ALA A 168 23.23 -11.99 0.55
C ALA A 168 22.98 -12.15 -0.96
N GLU A 169 23.96 -11.73 -1.78
CA GLU A 169 23.91 -11.91 -3.24
C GLU A 169 23.67 -13.36 -3.72
N PRO A 170 24.13 -14.42 -3.01
CA PRO A 170 23.92 -15.79 -3.52
C PRO A 170 22.50 -16.34 -3.37
N GLN A 171 21.69 -15.80 -2.45
CA GLN A 171 20.35 -16.35 -2.22
C GLN A 171 19.31 -15.91 -3.25
N VAL A 172 19.47 -14.72 -3.82
CA VAL A 172 18.56 -14.20 -4.85
C VAL A 172 18.68 -15.03 -6.14
N ALA A 173 19.89 -15.39 -6.53
CA ALA A 173 20.13 -16.22 -7.73
C ALA A 173 19.53 -17.62 -7.60
N LYS A 174 19.52 -18.20 -6.39
CA LYS A 174 18.96 -19.53 -6.14
C LYS A 174 17.43 -19.53 -6.11
N LEU A 175 16.80 -18.48 -5.57
CA LEU A 175 15.34 -18.31 -5.57
C LEU A 175 14.77 -18.06 -6.97
N VAL A 176 15.53 -17.38 -7.83
CA VAL A 176 15.13 -17.12 -9.23
C VAL A 176 15.28 -18.36 -10.10
N ALA A 177 16.21 -19.26 -9.78
CA ALA A 177 16.44 -20.49 -10.52
C ALA A 177 15.39 -21.59 -10.24
N ASP A 178 14.76 -21.56 -9.07
CA ASP A 178 13.82 -22.59 -8.62
C ASP A 178 12.35 -22.24 -8.93
N LYS A 179 12.13 -21.67 -10.12
CA LYS A 179 10.77 -21.37 -10.64
C LYS A 179 10.03 -22.65 -11.04
N THR A 180 9.70 -23.49 -10.08
CA THR A 180 8.71 -24.54 -10.29
C THR A 180 7.40 -24.13 -9.65
N VAL A 181 6.52 -23.57 -10.48
CA VAL A 181 5.05 -23.54 -10.36
C VAL A 181 4.48 -22.82 -9.14
N MET A 182 4.17 -21.56 -9.27
CA MET A 182 3.01 -20.97 -8.61
C MET A 182 2.03 -20.41 -9.65
N PRO A 183 0.72 -20.70 -9.53
CA PRO A 183 -0.28 -20.15 -10.46
C PRO A 183 -0.40 -18.64 -10.27
N PRO A 184 -0.67 -17.88 -11.34
CA PRO A 184 -0.83 -16.43 -11.26
C PRO A 184 -2.17 -16.09 -10.61
N SER A 185 -2.18 -15.66 -9.36
CA SER A 185 -3.31 -14.96 -8.77
C SER A 185 -3.01 -13.45 -8.81
N ALA A 186 -3.01 -12.90 -9.99
CA ALA A 186 -3.02 -11.46 -10.17
C ALA A 186 -4.48 -10.99 -10.05
N THR A 187 -4.85 -10.45 -8.90
CA THR A 187 -6.01 -9.58 -8.85
C THR A 187 -5.53 -8.18 -9.27
N SER A 188 -5.36 -8.00 -10.57
CA SER A 188 -5.24 -6.66 -11.14
C SER A 188 -6.58 -5.97 -10.95
N CYS A 189 -6.56 -4.71 -10.53
CA CYS A 189 -7.73 -3.85 -10.58
C CYS A 189 -8.09 -3.65 -12.06
N VAL A 190 -8.94 -4.53 -12.60
CA VAL A 190 -9.49 -4.40 -13.95
C VAL A 190 -10.66 -3.42 -13.83
N ILE A 191 -10.52 -2.28 -14.47
CA ILE A 191 -11.66 -1.34 -14.64
C ILE A 191 -12.72 -2.12 -15.43
N PRO A 192 -13.94 -2.29 -14.92
CA PRO A 192 -15.00 -2.94 -15.65
C PRO A 192 -15.18 -2.27 -17.02
N ALA A 193 -15.36 -3.09 -18.08
CA ALA A 193 -15.51 -2.60 -19.45
C ALA A 193 -16.64 -1.54 -19.59
N GLU A 194 -17.64 -1.62 -18.76
CA GLU A 194 -18.76 -0.69 -18.67
C GLU A 194 -18.33 0.73 -18.24
N VAL A 195 -17.36 0.83 -17.32
CA VAL A 195 -16.81 2.13 -16.88
C VAL A 195 -15.94 2.73 -17.98
N GLN A 196 -15.20 1.92 -18.70
CA GLN A 196 -14.34 2.36 -19.81
C GLN A 196 -15.18 2.82 -21.03
N ALA A 197 -16.32 2.18 -21.27
CA ALA A 197 -17.26 2.57 -22.34
C ALA A 197 -18.03 3.85 -22.02
N ALA A 198 -18.27 4.16 -20.75
CA ALA A 198 -19.02 5.32 -20.30
C ALA A 198 -18.18 6.62 -20.23
N ALA A 199 -16.86 6.51 -20.25
CA ALA A 199 -15.93 7.64 -20.23
C ALA A 199 -14.73 7.35 -21.14
N PRO A 200 -14.90 7.39 -22.48
CA PRO A 200 -13.87 7.01 -23.44
C PRO A 200 -12.60 7.88 -23.36
N ASP A 201 -12.71 9.10 -22.86
CA ASP A 201 -11.59 10.03 -22.68
C ASP A 201 -10.97 9.98 -21.28
N PHE A 202 -11.48 9.11 -20.38
CA PHE A 202 -10.95 8.94 -19.05
C PHE A 202 -9.74 7.99 -19.10
N ARG A 203 -8.58 8.57 -19.30
CA ARG A 203 -7.32 7.86 -19.07
C ARG A 203 -7.10 7.80 -17.57
N PHE A 204 -7.24 6.63 -16.99
CA PHE A 204 -6.76 6.34 -15.65
C PHE A 204 -5.22 6.41 -15.67
N GLY A 205 -4.71 7.64 -15.66
CA GLY A 205 -3.34 7.83 -15.18
C GLY A 205 -3.38 7.43 -13.71
N MET A 206 -2.53 6.50 -13.28
CA MET A 206 -2.24 6.38 -11.87
C MET A 206 -2.06 7.79 -11.34
N LEU A 207 -2.87 8.21 -10.36
CA LEU A 207 -2.74 9.50 -9.67
C LEU A 207 -1.46 9.48 -8.82
N THR A 208 -0.33 9.36 -9.50
CA THR A 208 1.04 9.56 -9.05
C THR A 208 1.59 10.70 -9.89
N GLY A 209 1.04 11.86 -9.79
CA GLY A 209 1.53 12.95 -10.59
C GLY A 209 1.21 14.25 -9.89
N PHE A 210 2.10 14.72 -9.05
CA PHE A 210 2.32 16.14 -8.95
C PHE A 210 3.05 16.53 -10.24
N GLY A 211 2.34 17.15 -11.18
CA GLY A 211 3.00 18.00 -12.16
C GLY A 211 3.68 19.17 -11.44
N PRO A 212 4.64 19.86 -12.10
CA PRO A 212 5.32 20.99 -11.51
C PRO A 212 4.29 22.02 -11.02
N GLU A 213 4.60 22.68 -9.91
CA GLU A 213 3.81 23.69 -9.21
C GLU A 213 3.67 24.98 -10.02
N GLU A 214 3.15 24.94 -11.21
CA GLU A 214 2.79 26.14 -11.96
C GLU A 214 1.39 25.92 -12.54
N ASP A 215 0.43 26.77 -12.12
CA ASP A 215 -0.93 26.95 -12.60
C ASP A 215 -2.10 26.39 -11.77
N PHE A 216 -2.10 26.56 -10.46
CA PHE A 216 -3.35 26.61 -9.71
C PHE A 216 -3.53 27.96 -9.03
N ALA A 217 -3.97 28.95 -9.80
CA ALA A 217 -4.64 30.13 -9.26
C ALA A 217 -6.07 29.73 -8.87
N TYR A 218 -6.36 29.73 -7.57
CA TYR A 218 -7.73 29.73 -7.08
C TYR A 218 -8.35 31.10 -7.31
N PRO A 219 -9.60 31.18 -7.77
CA PRO A 219 -10.37 32.40 -7.69
C PRO A 219 -10.81 32.69 -6.25
#